data_d88b947910fa110a7d888bea1221c298
#
_entry.id   d88b947910fa110a7d888bea1221c298
#
_cell.length_a   1.000
_cell.length_b   1.000
_cell.length_c   1.000
_cell.angle_alpha   90.00
_cell.angle_beta   90.00
_cell.angle_gamma   90.00
#
_symmetry.space_group_name_H-M   'P 1'
#
loop_
_entity.id
_entity.type
_entity.pdbx_description
1 polymer ?
#
loop_
_entity_poly.entity_id
_entity_poly.type
_entity_poly.pdbx_seq_one_letter_code
_entity_poly.pdbx_strand_id
1 'polypeptide(L)'
;LRFNFFATTFVFLAEYVATQSPLLKSAKTEKQIQNIMTEKLPLALFLMGPTASGKTDLAIRLRQKYPVEIISVDSALIYKDMDIGTAKPDAEELALAPHRLIDILDPSEAYSAADFRRDAINEMNKIVAEGKIPLLVGGTMLYYKALLEGLSPLPAADQEIRKQIEAESIEQGWQALHDQLREIDPVSAERIHPNDPQRLSRALEVYRISGKTLTELTQTKGDSLPFRVKQFAIAPKERTELHRRIELRFEKMIEAGFEDEMKALYARKDLHPELPSIRCVGYRQMWDYLDGNCDLDEAVFRGVCATRQLAKRQITWLRSWDDLTWLDSENIDQALETLSDAIASD
;
A
#
# COMPACT_ATOMS: atom_id res chain seq x y z
N LEU A 1 -26.25 11.67 -10.41
CA LEU A 1 -26.21 11.90 -11.87
C LEU A 1 -25.71 13.30 -12.28
N ARG A 2 -25.13 14.12 -11.35
CA ARG A 2 -24.61 15.48 -11.66
C ARG A 2 -23.10 15.66 -11.46
N PHE A 3 -22.35 14.67 -11.00
CA PHE A 3 -20.92 14.83 -10.66
C PHE A 3 -19.94 14.36 -11.76
N ASN A 4 -20.38 13.60 -12.77
CA ASN A 4 -19.50 13.20 -13.88
C ASN A 4 -19.37 14.23 -15.00
N PHE A 5 -20.11 15.33 -14.96
CA PHE A 5 -20.10 16.32 -16.04
C PHE A 5 -18.89 17.28 -15.97
N PHE A 6 -18.34 17.53 -14.79
CA PHE A 6 -17.23 18.49 -14.63
C PHE A 6 -15.87 17.95 -15.08
N ALA A 7 -15.55 16.69 -14.76
CA ALA A 7 -14.28 16.10 -15.16
C ALA A 7 -14.18 15.89 -16.68
N THR A 8 -15.24 15.42 -17.31
CA THR A 8 -15.29 15.19 -18.77
C THR A 8 -15.28 16.50 -19.57
N THR A 9 -15.91 17.56 -19.05
CA THR A 9 -15.93 18.87 -19.72
C THR A 9 -14.57 19.57 -19.69
N PHE A 10 -13.76 19.35 -18.63
CA PHE A 10 -12.42 19.93 -18.50
C PHE A 10 -11.39 19.25 -19.43
N VAL A 11 -11.47 17.95 -19.62
CA VAL A 11 -10.62 17.22 -20.58
C VAL A 11 -10.92 17.67 -22.01
N PHE A 12 -12.18 17.81 -22.39
CA PHE A 12 -12.58 18.33 -23.71
C PHE A 12 -12.18 19.80 -23.94
N LEU A 13 -12.18 20.64 -22.89
CA LEU A 13 -11.70 22.04 -23.02
C LEU A 13 -10.19 22.11 -23.20
N ALA A 14 -9.44 21.26 -22.55
CA ALA A 14 -7.98 21.18 -22.68
C ALA A 14 -7.57 20.69 -24.08
N GLU A 15 -8.24 19.68 -24.61
CA GLU A 15 -8.04 19.21 -25.98
C GLU A 15 -8.48 20.25 -27.03
N TYR A 16 -9.58 20.98 -26.80
CA TYR A 16 -10.06 22.02 -27.69
C TYR A 16 -9.13 23.23 -27.75
N VAL A 17 -8.55 23.65 -26.62
CA VAL A 17 -7.56 24.75 -26.56
C VAL A 17 -6.25 24.33 -27.20
N ALA A 18 -5.81 23.09 -27.05
CA ALA A 18 -4.57 22.56 -27.66
C ALA A 18 -4.66 22.45 -29.21
N THR A 19 -5.87 22.30 -29.76
CA THR A 19 -6.06 22.15 -31.21
C THR A 19 -6.23 23.46 -31.97
N GLN A 20 -6.50 24.58 -31.30
CA GLN A 20 -6.87 25.86 -31.97
C GLN A 20 -5.74 26.91 -32.08
N SER A 21 -4.55 26.68 -31.50
CA SER A 21 -3.46 27.70 -31.60
C SER A 21 -2.10 27.11 -31.93
N PRO A 22 -1.50 27.51 -33.07
CA PRO A 22 -0.13 27.13 -33.48
C PRO A 22 0.99 27.67 -32.57
N LEU A 23 0.68 28.61 -31.67
CA LEU A 23 1.63 29.29 -30.79
C LEU A 23 1.95 28.53 -29.49
N LEU A 24 1.24 27.43 -29.18
CA LEU A 24 1.39 26.68 -27.93
C LEU A 24 2.36 25.49 -28.01
N LYS A 25 3.12 25.35 -29.09
CA LYS A 25 4.01 24.19 -29.33
C LYS A 25 5.45 24.35 -28.80
N SER A 26 5.70 25.18 -27.80
CA SER A 26 7.00 25.17 -27.15
C SER A 26 6.96 24.31 -25.88
N ALA A 27 7.94 23.45 -25.67
CA ALA A 27 8.04 22.61 -24.45
C ALA A 27 7.99 23.42 -23.13
N LYS A 28 8.34 24.72 -23.19
CA LYS A 28 8.16 25.66 -22.07
C LYS A 28 6.69 25.97 -21.77
N THR A 29 5.86 26.09 -22.81
CA THR A 29 4.44 26.44 -22.67
C THR A 29 3.62 25.25 -22.18
N GLU A 30 3.94 24.04 -22.63
CA GLU A 30 3.31 22.81 -22.12
C GLU A 30 3.62 22.59 -20.64
N LYS A 31 4.88 22.82 -20.25
CA LYS A 31 5.29 22.70 -18.84
C LYS A 31 4.64 23.78 -17.95
N GLN A 32 4.44 25.00 -18.48
CA GLN A 32 3.71 26.06 -17.76
C GLN A 32 2.22 25.75 -17.61
N ILE A 33 1.57 25.25 -18.66
CA ILE A 33 0.14 24.86 -18.60
C ILE A 33 -0.03 23.67 -17.63
N GLN A 34 0.87 22.72 -17.68
CA GLN A 34 0.85 21.57 -16.77
C GLN A 34 1.07 22.00 -15.31
N ASN A 35 1.95 22.95 -15.04
CA ASN A 35 2.11 23.53 -13.71
C ASN A 35 0.85 24.27 -13.23
N ILE A 36 0.23 25.11 -14.07
CA ILE A 36 -1.01 25.83 -13.72
C ILE A 36 -2.17 24.86 -13.48
N MET A 37 -2.26 23.77 -14.26
CA MET A 37 -3.27 22.74 -14.05
C MET A 37 -3.03 21.92 -12.78
N THR A 38 -1.78 21.67 -12.43
CA THR A 38 -1.40 20.94 -11.22
C THR A 38 -1.62 21.79 -9.95
N GLU A 39 -1.39 23.11 -10.01
CA GLU A 39 -1.67 24.04 -8.91
C GLU A 39 -3.16 24.15 -8.53
N LYS A 40 -4.06 23.76 -9.45
CA LYS A 40 -5.52 23.76 -9.20
C LYS A 40 -6.04 22.42 -8.65
N LEU A 41 -5.20 21.37 -8.61
CA LEU A 41 -5.60 20.09 -8.04
C LEU A 41 -5.61 20.17 -6.50
N PRO A 42 -6.56 19.51 -5.81
CA PRO A 42 -6.59 19.48 -4.37
C PRO A 42 -5.32 18.82 -3.80
N LEU A 43 -4.85 19.37 -2.66
CA LEU A 43 -3.70 18.83 -1.94
C LEU A 43 -4.04 17.49 -1.29
N ALA A 44 -3.10 16.55 -1.35
CA ALA A 44 -3.07 15.35 -0.54
C ALA A 44 -1.67 15.15 0.06
N LEU A 45 -1.60 14.65 1.28
CA LEU A 45 -0.35 14.37 1.98
C LEU A 45 -0.15 12.86 2.09
N PHE A 46 1.04 12.38 1.72
CA PHE A 46 1.46 11.00 1.94
C PHE A 46 2.47 10.97 3.09
N LEU A 47 2.13 10.26 4.16
CA LEU A 47 3.00 9.99 5.30
C LEU A 47 3.37 8.50 5.32
N MET A 48 4.47 8.22 4.68
CA MET A 48 5.01 6.88 4.51
C MET A 48 6.03 6.54 5.58
N GLY A 49 6.37 5.26 5.73
CA GLY A 49 7.45 4.83 6.61
C GLY A 49 7.36 3.36 6.98
N PRO A 50 8.43 2.78 7.50
CA PRO A 50 8.43 1.39 7.95
C PRO A 50 7.49 1.19 9.14
N THR A 51 7.17 -0.07 9.43
CA THR A 51 6.50 -0.40 10.69
C THR A 51 7.33 0.07 11.89
N ALA A 52 6.69 0.46 12.98
CA ALA A 52 7.30 1.00 14.20
C ALA A 52 8.07 2.33 14.01
N SER A 53 7.80 3.11 12.95
CA SER A 53 8.46 4.40 12.70
C SER A 53 7.82 5.61 13.39
N GLY A 54 6.64 5.47 14.03
CA GLY A 54 5.95 6.58 14.69
C GLY A 54 4.99 7.38 13.78
N LYS A 55 4.60 6.83 12.61
CA LYS A 55 3.65 7.49 11.68
C LYS A 55 2.33 7.87 12.32
N THR A 56 1.75 6.97 13.10
CA THR A 56 0.42 7.15 13.71
C THR A 56 0.42 8.32 14.67
N ASP A 57 1.40 8.41 15.57
CA ASP A 57 1.53 9.54 16.51
C ASP A 57 1.66 10.88 15.76
N LEU A 58 2.50 10.96 14.74
CA LEU A 58 2.66 12.17 13.93
C LEU A 58 1.37 12.54 13.18
N ALA A 59 0.64 11.55 12.65
CA ALA A 59 -0.62 11.78 11.96
C ALA A 59 -1.72 12.31 12.92
N ILE A 60 -1.80 11.74 14.12
CA ILE A 60 -2.73 12.20 15.18
C ILE A 60 -2.42 13.66 15.56
N ARG A 61 -1.15 13.99 15.81
CA ARG A 61 -0.72 15.36 16.15
C ARG A 61 -1.01 16.35 15.01
N LEU A 62 -0.81 15.95 13.76
CA LEU A 62 -1.12 16.81 12.62
C LEU A 62 -2.63 17.08 12.52
N ARG A 63 -3.46 16.04 12.70
CA ARG A 63 -4.92 16.17 12.66
C ARG A 63 -5.48 17.08 13.78
N GLN A 64 -4.82 17.12 14.93
CA GLN A 64 -5.23 18.02 16.02
C GLN A 64 -4.98 19.50 15.69
N LYS A 65 -4.07 19.80 14.75
CA LYS A 65 -3.70 21.18 14.38
C LYS A 65 -4.32 21.66 13.07
N TYR A 66 -4.62 20.74 12.14
CA TYR A 66 -5.05 21.06 10.78
C TYR A 66 -6.28 20.24 10.38
N PRO A 67 -7.08 20.73 9.43
CA PRO A 67 -8.26 20.02 8.93
C PRO A 67 -7.85 18.87 8.01
N VAL A 68 -7.06 17.94 8.50
CA VAL A 68 -6.69 16.73 7.78
C VAL A 68 -7.54 15.54 8.23
N GLU A 69 -7.82 14.61 7.31
CA GLU A 69 -8.49 13.36 7.60
C GLU A 69 -7.60 12.19 7.17
N ILE A 70 -7.48 11.20 8.04
CA ILE A 70 -6.54 10.08 7.85
C ILE A 70 -7.20 8.97 7.03
N ILE A 71 -6.45 8.51 6.01
CA ILE A 71 -6.74 7.28 5.26
C ILE A 71 -5.60 6.30 5.53
N SER A 72 -5.92 5.12 6.03
CA SER A 72 -4.94 4.05 6.25
C SER A 72 -4.44 3.48 4.92
N VAL A 73 -3.12 3.38 4.76
CA VAL A 73 -2.45 2.75 3.62
C VAL A 73 -1.72 1.50 4.11
N ASP A 74 -2.50 0.57 4.64
CA ASP A 74 -1.99 -0.65 5.22
C ASP A 74 -2.82 -1.86 4.79
N SER A 75 -2.16 -2.94 4.36
CA SER A 75 -2.81 -4.14 3.86
C SER A 75 -3.24 -5.13 4.97
N ALA A 76 -2.96 -4.80 6.23
CA ALA A 76 -3.36 -5.62 7.37
C ALA A 76 -4.45 -4.94 8.22
N LEU A 77 -4.40 -3.61 8.40
CA LEU A 77 -5.37 -2.86 9.19
C LEU A 77 -6.80 -2.88 8.60
N ILE A 78 -6.96 -3.31 7.37
CA ILE A 78 -8.26 -3.42 6.70
C ILE A 78 -9.13 -4.56 7.25
N TYR A 79 -8.52 -5.55 7.91
CA TYR A 79 -9.22 -6.73 8.39
C TYR A 79 -9.83 -6.51 9.77
N LYS A 80 -11.10 -6.89 9.92
CA LYS A 80 -11.80 -6.94 11.21
C LYS A 80 -11.19 -8.01 12.10
N ASP A 81 -11.27 -7.83 13.41
CA ASP A 81 -10.80 -8.79 14.42
C ASP A 81 -9.29 -9.11 14.34
N MET A 82 -8.53 -8.33 13.58
CA MET A 82 -7.07 -8.37 13.49
C MET A 82 -6.50 -7.05 14.04
N ASP A 83 -6.52 -6.89 15.34
CA ASP A 83 -6.30 -5.61 16.01
C ASP A 83 -4.93 -5.54 16.68
N ILE A 84 -4.63 -6.51 17.55
CA ILE A 84 -3.40 -6.53 18.35
C ILE A 84 -2.20 -6.83 17.47
N GLY A 85 -2.24 -7.90 16.70
CA GLY A 85 -1.12 -8.33 15.85
C GLY A 85 -0.81 -7.39 14.69
N THR A 86 -1.75 -6.53 14.28
CA THR A 86 -1.51 -5.45 13.31
C THR A 86 -1.04 -4.16 13.99
N ALA A 87 -1.19 -4.07 15.33
CA ALA A 87 -1.12 -2.84 16.13
C ALA A 87 -2.01 -1.73 15.53
N LYS A 88 -3.26 -2.10 15.29
CA LYS A 88 -4.32 -1.17 14.90
C LYS A 88 -4.46 -0.09 15.98
N PRO A 89 -4.70 1.18 15.61
CA PRO A 89 -4.99 2.22 16.59
C PRO A 89 -6.15 1.79 17.50
N ASP A 90 -5.99 1.98 18.79
CA ASP A 90 -7.01 1.62 19.77
C ASP A 90 -8.22 2.57 19.74
N ALA A 91 -9.23 2.29 20.57
CA ALA A 91 -10.46 3.08 20.60
C ALA A 91 -10.23 4.54 21.01
N GLU A 92 -9.24 4.82 21.86
CA GLU A 92 -8.89 6.18 22.29
C GLU A 92 -8.19 6.94 21.15
N GLU A 93 -7.23 6.28 20.47
CA GLU A 93 -6.55 6.84 19.32
C GLU A 93 -7.53 7.08 18.16
N LEU A 94 -8.46 6.16 17.90
CA LEU A 94 -9.49 6.31 16.87
C LEU A 94 -10.53 7.40 17.22
N ALA A 95 -10.82 7.61 18.50
CA ALA A 95 -11.66 8.72 18.92
C ALA A 95 -10.99 10.08 18.68
N LEU A 96 -9.67 10.17 18.88
CA LEU A 96 -8.88 11.38 18.60
C LEU A 96 -8.65 11.58 17.11
N ALA A 97 -8.40 10.51 16.37
CA ALA A 97 -8.07 10.53 14.95
C ALA A 97 -8.71 9.33 14.22
N PRO A 98 -9.98 9.45 13.82
CA PRO A 98 -10.62 8.43 13.00
C PRO A 98 -9.81 8.15 11.73
N HIS A 99 -9.60 6.86 11.45
CA HIS A 99 -8.92 6.39 10.26
C HIS A 99 -9.95 5.79 9.30
N ARG A 100 -9.90 6.18 8.05
CA ARG A 100 -10.67 5.54 6.98
C ARG A 100 -9.91 4.33 6.45
N LEU A 101 -10.61 3.38 5.88
CA LEU A 101 -10.08 2.14 5.32
C LEU A 101 -9.38 1.23 6.36
N ILE A 102 -9.93 1.15 7.56
CA ILE A 102 -9.65 0.12 8.55
C ILE A 102 -10.96 -0.64 8.85
N ASP A 103 -10.86 -1.90 9.26
CA ASP A 103 -12.02 -2.75 9.61
C ASP A 103 -13.08 -2.87 8.50
N ILE A 104 -12.66 -2.88 7.25
CA ILE A 104 -13.58 -2.88 6.10
C ILE A 104 -13.86 -4.28 5.55
N LEU A 105 -13.01 -5.28 5.86
CA LEU A 105 -13.11 -6.63 5.31
C LEU A 105 -13.07 -7.70 6.40
N ASP A 106 -13.69 -8.84 6.11
CA ASP A 106 -13.50 -10.07 6.89
C ASP A 106 -12.12 -10.68 6.55
N PRO A 107 -11.42 -11.31 7.51
CA PRO A 107 -10.13 -11.98 7.26
C PRO A 107 -10.15 -13.07 6.18
N SER A 108 -11.31 -13.61 5.84
CA SER A 108 -11.46 -14.59 4.75
C SER A 108 -11.44 -13.97 3.35
N GLU A 109 -11.52 -12.65 3.26
CA GLU A 109 -11.59 -11.92 1.99
C GLU A 109 -10.22 -11.45 1.53
N ALA A 110 -10.09 -11.18 0.23
CA ALA A 110 -8.87 -10.65 -0.37
C ALA A 110 -9.09 -9.19 -0.80
N TYR A 111 -8.05 -8.37 -0.60
CA TYR A 111 -8.05 -6.96 -1.01
C TYR A 111 -6.85 -6.64 -1.89
N SER A 112 -7.14 -6.22 -3.11
CA SER A 112 -6.10 -5.93 -4.09
C SER A 112 -5.65 -4.46 -4.06
N ALA A 113 -4.51 -4.17 -4.69
CA ALA A 113 -4.08 -2.78 -4.90
C ALA A 113 -5.07 -1.97 -5.76
N ALA A 114 -5.86 -2.65 -6.62
CA ALA A 114 -6.90 -2.02 -7.41
C ALA A 114 -8.11 -1.62 -6.56
N ASP A 115 -8.53 -2.49 -5.63
CA ASP A 115 -9.58 -2.18 -4.68
C ASP A 115 -9.16 -1.02 -3.77
N PHE A 116 -7.94 -1.08 -3.24
CA PHE A 116 -7.39 0.01 -2.44
C PHE A 116 -7.40 1.34 -3.20
N ARG A 117 -6.91 1.36 -4.46
CA ARG A 117 -6.86 2.58 -5.27
C ARG A 117 -8.25 3.17 -5.47
N ARG A 118 -9.23 2.35 -5.83
CA ARG A 118 -10.62 2.75 -6.01
C ARG A 118 -11.18 3.38 -4.72
N ASP A 119 -11.03 2.68 -3.61
CA ASP A 119 -11.61 3.08 -2.33
C ASP A 119 -10.90 4.30 -1.74
N ALA A 120 -9.56 4.37 -1.84
CA ALA A 120 -8.79 5.52 -1.39
C ALA A 120 -9.14 6.80 -2.17
N ILE A 121 -9.28 6.73 -3.51
CA ILE A 121 -9.70 7.89 -4.32
C ILE A 121 -11.12 8.33 -3.92
N ASN A 122 -12.03 7.40 -3.66
CA ASN A 122 -13.37 7.72 -3.20
C ASN A 122 -13.35 8.45 -1.85
N GLU A 123 -12.54 7.97 -0.88
CA GLU A 123 -12.40 8.61 0.42
C GLU A 123 -11.68 9.97 0.32
N MET A 124 -10.64 10.10 -0.50
CA MET A 124 -9.96 11.37 -0.78
C MET A 124 -10.95 12.42 -1.32
N ASN A 125 -11.80 12.04 -2.28
CA ASN A 125 -12.81 12.94 -2.84
C ASN A 125 -13.85 13.38 -1.80
N LYS A 126 -14.28 12.49 -0.90
CA LYS A 126 -15.19 12.84 0.21
C LYS A 126 -14.55 13.84 1.15
N ILE A 127 -13.27 13.64 1.52
CA ILE A 127 -12.51 14.52 2.41
C ILE A 127 -12.40 15.92 1.80
N VAL A 128 -12.06 16.02 0.53
CA VAL A 128 -11.98 17.32 -0.17
C VAL A 128 -13.34 18.00 -0.28
N ALA A 129 -14.41 17.25 -0.50
CA ALA A 129 -15.75 17.80 -0.51
C ALA A 129 -16.19 18.39 0.86
N GLU A 130 -15.57 17.91 1.95
CA GLU A 130 -15.74 18.45 3.30
C GLU A 130 -14.83 19.66 3.57
N GLY A 131 -14.02 20.12 2.61
CA GLY A 131 -13.06 21.21 2.76
C GLY A 131 -11.82 20.82 3.59
N LYS A 132 -11.51 19.53 3.65
CA LYS A 132 -10.37 18.97 4.41
C LYS A 132 -9.30 18.42 3.46
N ILE A 133 -8.13 18.11 4.02
CA ILE A 133 -6.97 17.59 3.29
C ILE A 133 -6.83 16.09 3.57
N PRO A 134 -6.81 15.22 2.54
CA PRO A 134 -6.50 13.80 2.72
C PRO A 134 -5.06 13.58 3.20
N LEU A 135 -4.89 12.89 4.32
CA LEU A 135 -3.61 12.43 4.86
C LEU A 135 -3.55 10.90 4.76
N LEU A 136 -2.80 10.41 3.82
CA LEU A 136 -2.62 8.98 3.61
C LEU A 136 -1.45 8.48 4.44
N VAL A 137 -1.70 7.56 5.38
CA VAL A 137 -0.72 7.11 6.37
C VAL A 137 -0.53 5.60 6.30
N GLY A 138 0.70 5.14 6.09
CA GLY A 138 0.93 3.70 6.09
C GLY A 138 2.30 3.23 5.62
N GLY A 139 2.41 1.91 5.49
CA GLY A 139 3.64 1.23 5.12
C GLY A 139 3.53 0.33 3.89
N THR A 140 2.37 0.24 3.25
CA THR A 140 2.18 -0.60 2.05
C THR A 140 2.56 0.17 0.80
N MET A 141 3.86 0.14 0.45
CA MET A 141 4.43 0.93 -0.65
C MET A 141 3.76 0.67 -2.01
N LEU A 142 3.32 -0.57 -2.25
CA LEU A 142 2.59 -0.91 -3.47
C LEU A 142 1.29 -0.10 -3.62
N TYR A 143 0.60 0.20 -2.52
CA TYR A 143 -0.63 0.97 -2.54
C TYR A 143 -0.38 2.44 -2.89
N TYR A 144 0.66 3.04 -2.34
CA TYR A 144 1.08 4.39 -2.72
C TYR A 144 1.48 4.46 -4.20
N LYS A 145 2.22 3.47 -4.67
CA LYS A 145 2.61 3.39 -6.08
C LYS A 145 1.39 3.26 -6.99
N ALA A 146 0.45 2.39 -6.63
CA ALA A 146 -0.81 2.22 -7.36
C ALA A 146 -1.64 3.52 -7.43
N LEU A 147 -1.62 4.33 -6.34
CA LEU A 147 -2.27 5.64 -6.35
C LEU A 147 -1.59 6.62 -7.31
N LEU A 148 -0.28 6.77 -7.23
CA LEU A 148 0.47 7.78 -7.98
C LEU A 148 0.53 7.47 -9.48
N GLU A 149 0.91 6.24 -9.81
CA GLU A 149 1.20 5.83 -11.19
C GLU A 149 -0.04 5.25 -11.91
N GLY A 150 -1.11 5.00 -11.17
CA GLY A 150 -2.21 4.20 -11.68
C GLY A 150 -1.86 2.71 -11.72
N LEU A 151 -2.79 1.94 -12.22
CA LEU A 151 -2.61 0.49 -12.43
C LEU A 151 -2.80 0.17 -13.91
N SER A 152 -1.92 -0.66 -14.42
CA SER A 152 -2.09 -1.22 -15.77
C SER A 152 -3.38 -2.05 -15.84
N PRO A 153 -4.07 -2.08 -17.00
CA PRO A 153 -5.32 -2.81 -17.17
C PRO A 153 -5.08 -4.33 -17.24
N LEU A 154 -4.66 -4.90 -16.10
CA LEU A 154 -4.48 -6.34 -15.97
C LEU A 154 -5.83 -7.04 -15.74
N PRO A 155 -6.01 -8.26 -16.26
CA PRO A 155 -7.22 -9.03 -15.99
C PRO A 155 -7.37 -9.31 -14.49
N ALA A 156 -8.61 -9.43 -14.03
CA ALA A 156 -8.89 -9.88 -12.67
C ALA A 156 -8.26 -11.27 -12.41
N ALA A 157 -8.03 -11.56 -11.13
CA ALA A 157 -7.51 -12.87 -10.75
C ALA A 157 -8.55 -13.98 -11.03
N ASP A 158 -8.07 -15.12 -11.55
CA ASP A 158 -8.89 -16.30 -11.81
C ASP A 158 -8.41 -17.47 -10.94
N GLN A 159 -9.28 -17.90 -10.03
CA GLN A 159 -8.99 -18.96 -9.06
C GLN A 159 -8.70 -20.32 -9.75
N GLU A 160 -9.42 -20.62 -10.83
CA GLU A 160 -9.25 -21.92 -11.51
C GLU A 160 -7.92 -21.97 -12.28
N ILE A 161 -7.53 -20.88 -12.92
CA ILE A 161 -6.22 -20.78 -13.57
C ILE A 161 -5.10 -20.84 -12.54
N ARG A 162 -5.27 -20.22 -11.37
CA ARG A 162 -4.28 -20.31 -10.28
C ARG A 162 -4.11 -21.73 -9.77
N LYS A 163 -5.20 -22.46 -9.55
CA LYS A 163 -5.15 -23.89 -9.16
C LYS A 163 -4.45 -24.73 -10.20
N GLN A 164 -4.68 -24.47 -11.50
CA GLN A 164 -3.98 -25.18 -12.58
C GLN A 164 -2.48 -24.90 -12.54
N ILE A 165 -2.06 -23.63 -12.40
CA ILE A 165 -0.64 -23.28 -12.30
C ILE A 165 0.01 -23.92 -11.06
N GLU A 166 -0.70 -23.96 -9.94
CA GLU A 166 -0.23 -24.62 -8.73
C GLU A 166 -0.07 -26.14 -8.92
N ALA A 167 -1.04 -26.81 -9.51
CA ALA A 167 -0.96 -28.23 -9.84
C ALA A 167 0.23 -28.53 -10.76
N GLU A 168 0.42 -27.73 -11.81
CA GLU A 168 1.58 -27.84 -12.71
C GLU A 168 2.91 -27.62 -11.96
N SER A 169 2.93 -26.70 -11.00
CA SER A 169 4.13 -26.44 -10.19
C SER A 169 4.50 -27.61 -9.27
N ILE A 170 3.49 -28.33 -8.79
CA ILE A 170 3.70 -29.57 -7.99
C ILE A 170 4.24 -30.69 -8.89
N GLU A 171 3.73 -30.81 -10.10
CA GLU A 171 4.13 -31.89 -11.04
C GLU A 171 5.49 -31.62 -11.68
N GLN A 172 5.76 -30.39 -12.16
CA GLN A 172 6.92 -30.06 -13.01
C GLN A 172 7.96 -29.20 -12.30
N GLY A 173 7.59 -28.60 -11.17
CA GLY A 173 8.43 -27.64 -10.44
C GLY A 173 8.36 -26.21 -10.98
N TRP A 174 8.65 -25.24 -10.11
CA TRP A 174 8.62 -23.80 -10.46
C TRP A 174 9.66 -23.41 -11.53
N GLN A 175 10.76 -24.17 -11.67
CA GLN A 175 11.74 -23.91 -12.72
C GLN A 175 11.15 -24.16 -14.12
N ALA A 176 10.39 -25.24 -14.31
CA ALA A 176 9.74 -25.52 -15.59
C ALA A 176 8.73 -24.45 -15.98
N LEU A 177 7.95 -23.97 -15.02
CA LEU A 177 7.00 -22.85 -15.21
C LEU A 177 7.72 -21.53 -15.54
N HIS A 178 8.89 -21.29 -14.95
CA HIS A 178 9.71 -20.14 -15.29
C HIS A 178 10.29 -20.25 -16.72
N ASP A 179 10.66 -21.42 -17.16
CA ASP A 179 11.13 -21.66 -18.53
C ASP A 179 9.99 -21.45 -19.54
N GLN A 180 8.74 -21.87 -19.22
CA GLN A 180 7.55 -21.51 -20.00
C GLN A 180 7.36 -19.99 -20.08
N LEU A 181 7.49 -19.28 -18.94
CA LEU A 181 7.38 -17.82 -18.95
C LEU A 181 8.46 -17.18 -19.82
N ARG A 182 9.67 -17.73 -19.84
CA ARG A 182 10.78 -17.22 -20.68
C ARG A 182 10.47 -17.31 -22.18
N GLU A 183 9.73 -18.33 -22.61
CA GLU A 183 9.27 -18.47 -24.01
C GLU A 183 8.16 -17.46 -24.34
N ILE A 184 7.27 -17.18 -23.40
CA ILE A 184 6.09 -16.32 -23.58
C ILE A 184 6.45 -14.83 -23.41
N ASP A 185 7.14 -14.50 -22.31
CA ASP A 185 7.49 -13.14 -21.90
C ASP A 185 8.93 -13.10 -21.36
N PRO A 186 9.94 -13.07 -22.26
CA PRO A 186 11.35 -13.07 -21.87
C PRO A 186 11.70 -11.92 -20.92
N VAL A 187 11.09 -10.75 -21.12
CA VAL A 187 11.34 -9.54 -20.28
C VAL A 187 10.86 -9.75 -18.86
N SER A 188 9.69 -10.35 -18.68
CA SER A 188 9.20 -10.70 -17.34
C SER A 188 10.01 -11.83 -16.71
N ALA A 189 10.42 -12.83 -17.48
CA ALA A 189 11.22 -13.94 -16.98
C ALA A 189 12.62 -13.50 -16.50
N GLU A 190 13.24 -12.51 -17.14
CA GLU A 190 14.54 -11.96 -16.71
C GLU A 190 14.45 -11.31 -15.33
N ARG A 191 13.34 -10.64 -15.03
CA ARG A 191 13.14 -9.90 -13.76
C ARG A 191 12.51 -10.73 -12.64
N ILE A 192 11.79 -11.81 -12.96
CA ILE A 192 11.11 -12.67 -12.00
C ILE A 192 12.01 -13.86 -11.72
N HIS A 193 12.42 -14.02 -10.44
CA HIS A 193 13.23 -15.17 -10.06
C HIS A 193 12.39 -16.47 -10.07
N PRO A 194 12.93 -17.64 -10.48
CA PRO A 194 12.21 -18.93 -10.45
C PRO A 194 11.63 -19.27 -9.05
N ASN A 195 12.31 -18.84 -7.99
CA ASN A 195 11.85 -19.01 -6.60
C ASN A 195 10.90 -17.90 -6.12
N ASP A 196 10.26 -17.17 -7.02
CA ASP A 196 9.17 -16.24 -6.71
C ASP A 196 7.85 -16.75 -7.30
N PRO A 197 7.23 -17.77 -6.65
CA PRO A 197 6.03 -18.41 -7.16
C PRO A 197 4.87 -17.44 -7.38
N GLN A 198 4.75 -16.43 -6.52
CA GLN A 198 3.65 -15.46 -6.58
C GLN A 198 3.71 -14.60 -7.85
N ARG A 199 4.89 -14.05 -8.19
CA ARG A 199 5.06 -13.24 -9.40
C ARG A 199 5.02 -14.08 -10.66
N LEU A 200 5.62 -15.25 -10.60
CA LEU A 200 5.62 -16.20 -11.72
C LEU A 200 4.21 -16.68 -12.04
N SER A 201 3.45 -17.12 -11.03
CA SER A 201 2.05 -17.49 -11.17
C SER A 201 1.22 -16.34 -11.76
N ARG A 202 1.42 -15.10 -11.28
CA ARG A 202 0.68 -13.96 -11.80
C ARG A 202 1.00 -13.64 -13.26
N ALA A 203 2.24 -13.76 -13.68
CA ALA A 203 2.63 -13.51 -15.08
C ALA A 203 1.99 -14.54 -16.03
N LEU A 204 2.01 -15.82 -15.65
CA LEU A 204 1.36 -16.90 -16.41
C LEU A 204 -0.16 -16.77 -16.40
N GLU A 205 -0.76 -16.44 -15.25
CA GLU A 205 -2.20 -16.19 -15.12
C GLU A 205 -2.67 -15.10 -16.09
N VAL A 206 -1.97 -13.96 -16.10
CA VAL A 206 -2.29 -12.82 -16.99
C VAL A 206 -2.28 -13.26 -18.44
N TYR A 207 -1.26 -14.00 -18.86
CA TYR A 207 -1.15 -14.52 -20.23
C TYR A 207 -2.28 -15.50 -20.56
N ARG A 208 -2.56 -16.45 -19.66
CA ARG A 208 -3.61 -17.47 -19.87
C ARG A 208 -5.01 -16.87 -19.98
N ILE A 209 -5.28 -15.79 -19.25
CA ILE A 209 -6.58 -15.09 -19.31
C ILE A 209 -6.71 -14.22 -20.55
N SER A 210 -5.67 -13.43 -20.87
CA SER A 210 -5.78 -12.34 -21.84
C SER A 210 -5.16 -12.63 -23.20
N GLY A 211 -4.32 -13.66 -23.31
CA GLY A 211 -3.49 -13.93 -24.49
C GLY A 211 -2.38 -12.88 -24.70
N LYS A 212 -2.20 -11.93 -23.77
CA LYS A 212 -1.17 -10.89 -23.79
C LYS A 212 -0.19 -11.06 -22.65
N THR A 213 1.06 -10.70 -22.88
CA THR A 213 2.10 -10.80 -21.85
C THR A 213 1.93 -9.74 -20.78
N LEU A 214 2.46 -10.03 -19.57
CA LEU A 214 2.51 -9.05 -18.50
C LEU A 214 3.29 -7.80 -18.93
N THR A 215 4.38 -7.99 -19.69
CA THR A 215 5.19 -6.90 -20.24
C THR A 215 4.37 -6.00 -21.17
N GLU A 216 3.59 -6.55 -22.10
CA GLU A 216 2.73 -5.77 -23.00
C GLU A 216 1.69 -4.97 -22.24
N LEU A 217 0.98 -5.58 -21.31
CA LEU A 217 -0.09 -4.92 -20.56
C LEU A 217 0.44 -3.85 -19.59
N THR A 218 1.65 -4.01 -19.06
CA THR A 218 2.26 -3.04 -18.14
C THR A 218 2.90 -1.84 -18.86
N GLN A 219 3.00 -1.83 -20.18
CA GLN A 219 3.38 -0.63 -20.95
C GLN A 219 2.32 0.45 -20.90
N THR A 220 1.06 0.07 -20.73
CA THR A 220 -0.04 1.04 -20.60
C THR A 220 -0.06 1.54 -19.15
N LYS A 221 0.23 2.83 -18.96
CA LYS A 221 0.06 3.47 -17.65
C LYS A 221 -1.41 3.65 -17.36
N GLY A 222 -1.78 3.49 -16.11
CA GLY A 222 -3.12 3.82 -15.63
C GLY A 222 -3.33 5.34 -15.53
N ASP A 223 -4.53 5.74 -15.16
CA ASP A 223 -4.86 7.15 -14.95
C ASP A 223 -4.05 7.73 -13.80
N SER A 224 -3.52 8.94 -13.98
CA SER A 224 -2.82 9.68 -12.94
C SER A 224 -3.78 10.03 -11.78
N LEU A 225 -3.24 10.17 -10.59
CA LEU A 225 -4.01 10.62 -9.43
C LEU A 225 -4.44 12.09 -9.61
N PRO A 226 -5.73 12.43 -9.52
CA PRO A 226 -6.22 13.81 -9.71
C PRO A 226 -6.03 14.66 -8.44
N PHE A 227 -4.84 14.62 -7.86
CA PHE A 227 -4.44 15.33 -6.65
C PHE A 227 -3.01 15.82 -6.79
N ARG A 228 -2.72 16.95 -6.17
CA ARG A 228 -1.35 17.39 -5.95
C ARG A 228 -0.83 16.75 -4.65
N VAL A 229 0.20 15.92 -4.79
CA VAL A 229 0.70 15.11 -3.66
C VAL A 229 1.99 15.69 -3.11
N LYS A 230 2.07 15.90 -1.79
CA LYS A 230 3.33 16.11 -1.07
C LYS A 230 3.66 14.85 -0.29
N GLN A 231 4.90 14.37 -0.44
CA GLN A 231 5.30 13.04 -0.02
C GLN A 231 6.36 13.12 1.09
N PHE A 232 6.07 12.44 2.19
CA PHE A 232 6.93 12.39 3.37
C PHE A 232 7.18 10.94 3.79
N ALA A 233 8.41 10.67 4.24
CA ALA A 233 8.75 9.40 4.89
C ALA A 233 9.33 9.66 6.26
N ILE A 234 8.84 8.95 7.27
CA ILE A 234 9.34 9.05 8.64
C ILE A 234 10.01 7.74 9.07
N ALA A 235 11.22 7.85 9.59
CA ALA A 235 11.97 6.73 10.18
C ALA A 235 13.00 7.26 11.18
N PRO A 236 13.45 6.45 12.15
CA PRO A 236 14.65 6.79 12.93
C PRO A 236 15.87 6.74 12.03
N LYS A 237 16.87 7.57 12.31
CA LYS A 237 18.15 7.59 11.58
C LYS A 237 18.89 6.27 11.71
N GLU A 238 18.92 5.76 12.94
CA GLU A 238 19.65 4.54 13.27
C GLU A 238 18.78 3.29 13.11
N ARG A 239 19.29 2.32 12.34
CA ARG A 239 18.62 1.04 12.14
C ARG A 239 18.42 0.26 13.44
N THR A 240 19.35 0.38 14.36
CA THR A 240 19.31 -0.26 15.68
C THR A 240 18.10 0.20 16.49
N GLU A 241 17.78 1.49 16.43
CA GLU A 241 16.59 2.04 17.08
C GLU A 241 15.29 1.48 16.48
N LEU A 242 15.21 1.39 15.17
CA LEU A 242 14.06 0.75 14.52
C LEU A 242 13.88 -0.71 14.95
N HIS A 243 14.99 -1.47 15.05
CA HIS A 243 14.97 -2.85 15.48
C HIS A 243 14.50 -2.99 16.94
N ARG A 244 14.98 -2.11 17.82
CA ARG A 244 14.56 -2.04 19.23
C ARG A 244 13.06 -1.75 19.36
N ARG A 245 12.54 -0.77 18.57
CA ARG A 245 11.11 -0.44 18.55
C ARG A 245 10.25 -1.60 18.05
N ILE A 246 10.72 -2.33 17.04
CA ILE A 246 10.03 -3.52 16.52
C ILE A 246 9.92 -4.60 17.59
N GLU A 247 11.01 -4.88 18.30
CA GLU A 247 11.05 -5.88 19.36
C GLU A 247 10.09 -5.53 20.51
N LEU A 248 10.25 -4.32 21.06
CA LEU A 248 9.37 -3.81 22.11
C LEU A 248 7.88 -3.81 21.70
N ARG A 249 7.59 -3.48 20.44
CA ARG A 249 6.22 -3.52 19.93
C ARG A 249 5.67 -4.94 19.91
N PHE A 250 6.47 -5.92 19.50
CA PHE A 250 6.05 -7.32 19.45
C PHE A 250 5.82 -7.88 20.85
N GLU A 251 6.69 -7.57 21.80
CA GLU A 251 6.51 -7.90 23.22
C GLU A 251 5.18 -7.35 23.76
N LYS A 252 4.92 -6.07 23.52
CA LYS A 252 3.63 -5.45 23.90
C LYS A 252 2.41 -6.09 23.25
N MET A 253 2.50 -6.57 22.01
CA MET A 253 1.42 -7.31 21.36
C MET A 253 1.13 -8.62 22.09
N ILE A 254 2.15 -9.36 22.49
CA ILE A 254 2.00 -10.60 23.28
C ILE A 254 1.35 -10.29 24.64
N GLU A 255 1.86 -9.28 25.37
CA GLU A 255 1.29 -8.82 26.64
C GLU A 255 -0.17 -8.39 26.53
N ALA A 256 -0.53 -7.77 25.40
CA ALA A 256 -1.90 -7.31 25.12
C ALA A 256 -2.88 -8.44 24.73
N GLY A 257 -2.39 -9.69 24.56
CA GLY A 257 -3.24 -10.84 24.24
C GLY A 257 -3.26 -11.25 22.77
N PHE A 258 -2.19 -10.96 22.02
CA PHE A 258 -2.10 -11.38 20.61
C PHE A 258 -2.25 -12.90 20.41
N GLU A 259 -1.83 -13.70 21.39
CA GLU A 259 -2.04 -15.15 21.36
C GLU A 259 -3.54 -15.50 21.38
N ASP A 260 -4.34 -14.81 22.20
CA ASP A 260 -5.78 -15.07 22.30
C ASP A 260 -6.54 -14.57 21.06
N GLU A 261 -6.13 -13.43 20.48
CA GLU A 261 -6.63 -12.98 19.19
C GLU A 261 -6.38 -14.05 18.11
N MET A 262 -5.16 -14.62 18.08
CA MET A 262 -4.80 -15.67 17.13
C MET A 262 -5.59 -16.97 17.33
N LYS A 263 -5.81 -17.38 18.58
CA LYS A 263 -6.65 -18.57 18.90
C LYS A 263 -8.08 -18.39 18.39
N ALA A 264 -8.64 -17.19 18.53
CA ALA A 264 -9.98 -16.88 18.02
C ALA A 264 -10.05 -16.99 16.49
N LEU A 265 -9.05 -16.43 15.77
CA LEU A 265 -8.96 -16.54 14.31
C LEU A 265 -8.71 -17.99 13.86
N TYR A 266 -7.81 -18.70 14.53
CA TYR A 266 -7.47 -20.09 14.23
C TYR A 266 -8.65 -21.05 14.42
N ALA A 267 -9.53 -20.76 15.36
CA ALA A 267 -10.75 -21.54 15.58
C ALA A 267 -11.78 -21.41 14.44
N ARG A 268 -11.64 -20.42 13.58
CA ARG A 268 -12.49 -20.23 12.40
C ARG A 268 -12.13 -21.26 11.34
N LYS A 269 -13.15 -21.94 10.80
CA LYS A 269 -12.98 -23.00 9.80
C LYS A 269 -12.79 -22.48 8.37
N ASP A 270 -13.08 -21.21 8.15
CA ASP A 270 -13.00 -20.53 6.87
C ASP A 270 -11.65 -19.81 6.65
N LEU A 271 -10.78 -19.79 7.68
CA LEU A 271 -9.44 -19.24 7.59
C LEU A 271 -8.39 -20.34 7.40
N HIS A 272 -7.35 -20.03 6.64
CA HIS A 272 -6.23 -20.94 6.37
C HIS A 272 -4.93 -20.17 6.07
N PRO A 273 -3.73 -20.79 6.17
CA PRO A 273 -2.43 -20.11 6.09
C PRO A 273 -2.18 -19.33 4.78
N GLU A 274 -2.86 -19.70 3.69
CA GLU A 274 -2.65 -19.07 2.38
C GLU A 274 -3.46 -17.79 2.17
N LEU A 275 -4.39 -17.45 3.09
CA LEU A 275 -5.15 -16.21 3.00
C LEU A 275 -4.23 -15.00 3.19
N PRO A 276 -4.45 -13.90 2.46
CA PRO A 276 -3.66 -12.66 2.59
C PRO A 276 -3.61 -12.13 4.02
N SER A 277 -4.69 -12.23 4.77
CA SER A 277 -4.79 -11.86 6.18
C SER A 277 -3.84 -12.67 7.07
N ILE A 278 -3.87 -13.99 6.96
CA ILE A 278 -3.05 -14.90 7.76
C ILE A 278 -1.57 -14.84 7.33
N ARG A 279 -1.29 -14.51 6.08
CA ARG A 279 0.09 -14.27 5.60
C ARG A 279 0.71 -12.97 6.11
N CYS A 280 -0.05 -12.12 6.80
CA CYS A 280 0.52 -10.94 7.45
C CYS A 280 1.61 -11.35 8.47
N VAL A 281 2.64 -10.49 8.55
CA VAL A 281 3.75 -10.69 9.49
C VAL A 281 3.20 -10.65 10.92
N GLY A 282 3.63 -11.59 11.73
CA GLY A 282 3.08 -11.86 13.06
C GLY A 282 2.04 -12.98 13.01
N TYR A 283 0.97 -12.80 12.25
CA TYR A 283 -0.12 -13.78 12.13
C TYR A 283 0.35 -15.12 11.58
N ARG A 284 1.14 -15.11 10.51
CA ARG A 284 1.72 -16.33 9.94
C ARG A 284 2.54 -17.11 10.95
N GLN A 285 3.38 -16.44 11.75
CA GLN A 285 4.23 -17.09 12.73
C GLN A 285 3.42 -17.65 13.91
N MET A 286 2.40 -16.91 14.35
CA MET A 286 1.50 -17.38 15.38
C MET A 286 0.60 -18.54 14.90
N TRP A 287 0.26 -18.57 13.60
CA TRP A 287 -0.43 -19.71 13.00
C TRP A 287 0.44 -20.96 13.03
N ASP A 288 1.72 -20.86 12.65
CA ASP A 288 2.69 -21.97 12.73
C ASP A 288 2.82 -22.50 14.17
N TYR A 289 2.76 -21.64 15.18
CA TYR A 289 2.74 -22.03 16.59
C TYR A 289 1.46 -22.82 16.94
N LEU A 290 0.29 -22.36 16.52
CA LEU A 290 -0.97 -23.03 16.80
C LEU A 290 -1.12 -24.37 16.05
N ASP A 291 -0.45 -24.52 14.91
CA ASP A 291 -0.30 -25.79 14.19
C ASP A 291 0.68 -26.78 14.90
N GLY A 292 1.37 -26.33 15.96
CA GLY A 292 2.35 -27.15 16.71
C GLY A 292 3.71 -27.29 16.01
N ASN A 293 4.02 -26.46 15.01
CA ASN A 293 5.28 -26.51 14.27
C ASN A 293 6.45 -25.84 15.04
N CYS A 294 6.17 -25.03 16.05
CA CYS A 294 7.16 -24.42 16.96
C CYS A 294 6.48 -24.06 18.29
N ASP A 295 7.27 -23.68 19.29
CA ASP A 295 6.75 -23.10 20.53
C ASP A 295 6.47 -21.58 20.39
N LEU A 296 5.88 -20.96 21.40
CA LEU A 296 5.53 -19.55 21.41
C LEU A 296 6.79 -18.65 21.31
N ASP A 297 7.84 -18.99 22.03
CA ASP A 297 9.07 -18.19 22.07
C ASP A 297 9.71 -18.15 20.66
N GLU A 298 9.74 -19.28 19.98
CA GLU A 298 10.25 -19.37 18.61
C GLU A 298 9.33 -18.61 17.63
N ALA A 299 7.99 -18.68 17.78
CA ALA A 299 7.06 -17.92 16.96
C ALA A 299 7.26 -16.41 17.13
N VAL A 300 7.42 -15.93 18.35
CA VAL A 300 7.74 -14.53 18.68
C VAL A 300 9.06 -14.11 18.04
N PHE A 301 10.13 -14.90 18.22
CA PHE A 301 11.42 -14.63 17.60
C PHE A 301 11.35 -14.52 16.08
N ARG A 302 10.66 -15.47 15.42
CA ARG A 302 10.43 -15.45 13.97
C ARG A 302 9.58 -14.25 13.55
N GLY A 303 8.57 -13.87 14.34
CA GLY A 303 7.74 -12.69 14.12
C GLY A 303 8.54 -11.40 14.13
N VAL A 304 9.41 -11.22 15.13
CA VAL A 304 10.34 -10.07 15.21
C VAL A 304 11.29 -10.05 14.01
N CYS A 305 11.88 -11.19 13.65
CA CYS A 305 12.77 -11.29 12.49
C CYS A 305 12.06 -10.94 11.17
N ALA A 306 10.86 -11.47 10.97
CA ALA A 306 10.04 -11.19 9.78
C ALA A 306 9.62 -9.70 9.71
N THR A 307 9.30 -9.09 10.85
CA THR A 307 8.98 -7.66 10.95
C THR A 307 10.20 -6.78 10.62
N ARG A 308 11.39 -7.13 11.10
CA ARG A 308 12.66 -6.46 10.73
C ARG A 308 12.94 -6.55 9.22
N GLN A 309 12.65 -7.69 8.60
CA GLN A 309 12.77 -7.87 7.16
C GLN A 309 11.72 -7.04 6.39
N LEU A 310 10.48 -6.97 6.88
CA LEU A 310 9.44 -6.10 6.31
C LEU A 310 9.89 -4.64 6.34
N ALA A 311 10.34 -4.15 7.49
CA ALA A 311 10.84 -2.79 7.66
C ALA A 311 12.02 -2.47 6.71
N LYS A 312 12.96 -3.43 6.56
CA LYS A 312 14.06 -3.31 5.59
C LYS A 312 13.55 -3.15 4.15
N ARG A 313 12.55 -3.95 3.73
CA ARG A 313 11.96 -3.83 2.39
C ARG A 313 11.26 -2.48 2.21
N GLN A 314 10.50 -2.01 3.21
CA GLN A 314 9.85 -0.69 3.18
C GLN A 314 10.87 0.44 3.01
N ILE A 315 11.96 0.44 3.78
CA ILE A 315 13.04 1.44 3.65
C ILE A 315 13.71 1.36 2.27
N THR A 316 13.93 0.17 1.74
CA THR A 316 14.51 -0.01 0.40
C THR A 316 13.63 0.61 -0.67
N TRP A 317 12.33 0.44 -0.60
CA TRP A 317 11.36 1.10 -1.50
C TRP A 317 11.41 2.63 -1.36
N LEU A 318 11.37 3.13 -0.12
CA LEU A 318 11.41 4.56 0.16
C LEU A 318 12.70 5.25 -0.30
N ARG A 319 13.84 4.55 -0.27
CA ARG A 319 15.12 5.09 -0.78
C ARG A 319 15.16 5.27 -2.30
N SER A 320 14.36 4.50 -3.02
CA SER A 320 14.21 4.61 -4.48
C SER A 320 13.00 5.45 -4.90
N TRP A 321 12.37 6.13 -3.94
CA TRP A 321 11.16 6.91 -4.18
C TRP A 321 11.51 8.34 -4.58
N ASP A 322 10.94 8.81 -5.68
CA ASP A 322 11.16 10.17 -6.17
C ASP A 322 10.38 11.20 -5.34
N ASP A 323 10.90 12.43 -5.26
CA ASP A 323 10.27 13.60 -4.60
C ASP A 323 9.83 13.35 -3.15
N LEU A 324 10.67 12.65 -2.36
CA LEU A 324 10.39 12.26 -0.99
C LEU A 324 11.12 13.13 0.02
N THR A 325 10.39 13.75 0.93
CA THR A 325 10.95 14.46 2.09
C THR A 325 11.07 13.52 3.28
N TRP A 326 12.30 13.29 3.76
CA TRP A 326 12.56 12.47 4.94
C TRP A 326 12.38 13.24 6.24
N LEU A 327 11.64 12.64 7.18
CA LEU A 327 11.39 13.13 8.53
C LEU A 327 12.08 12.24 9.54
N ASP A 328 12.66 12.86 10.58
CA ASP A 328 13.30 12.14 11.68
C ASP A 328 12.27 11.78 12.75
N SER A 329 12.08 10.50 13.00
CA SER A 329 11.15 10.03 14.02
C SER A 329 11.63 10.23 15.46
N GLU A 330 12.87 10.68 15.64
CA GLU A 330 13.42 11.03 16.95
C GLU A 330 13.24 12.53 17.25
N ASN A 331 12.83 13.32 16.23
CA ASN A 331 12.48 14.74 16.37
C ASN A 331 11.07 15.01 15.81
N ILE A 332 10.09 14.55 16.55
CA ILE A 332 8.67 14.61 16.16
C ILE A 332 8.16 16.05 15.96
N ASP A 333 8.66 17.00 16.75
CA ASP A 333 8.24 18.40 16.66
C ASP A 333 8.73 19.05 15.36
N GLN A 334 9.96 18.78 14.94
CA GLN A 334 10.48 19.21 13.64
C GLN A 334 9.75 18.53 12.48
N ALA A 335 9.42 17.24 12.61
CA ALA A 335 8.64 16.51 11.63
C ALA A 335 7.25 17.14 11.45
N LEU A 336 6.61 17.52 12.56
CA LEU A 336 5.31 18.18 12.56
C LEU A 336 5.39 19.59 11.94
N GLU A 337 6.43 20.36 12.22
CA GLU A 337 6.67 21.67 11.61
C GLU A 337 6.82 21.55 10.09
N THR A 338 7.63 20.61 9.60
CA THR A 338 7.81 20.35 8.16
C THR A 338 6.49 20.02 7.44
N LEU A 339 5.62 19.21 8.07
CA LEU A 339 4.29 18.93 7.54
C LEU A 339 3.37 20.15 7.58
N SER A 340 3.48 20.96 8.64
CA SER A 340 2.72 22.21 8.80
C SER A 340 3.06 23.22 7.71
N ASP A 341 4.34 23.42 7.42
CA ASP A 341 4.83 24.29 6.36
C ASP A 341 4.35 23.82 4.97
N ALA A 342 4.30 22.51 4.80
CA ALA A 342 3.77 21.93 3.57
C ALA A 342 2.27 22.24 3.37
N ILE A 343 1.49 22.31 4.42
CA ILE A 343 0.07 22.70 4.35
C ILE A 343 -0.05 24.21 4.13
N ALA A 344 0.71 25.03 4.87
CA ALA A 344 0.62 26.49 4.81
C ALA A 344 1.11 27.08 3.48
N SER A 345 1.98 26.36 2.75
CA SER A 345 2.48 26.79 1.43
C SER A 345 1.54 26.43 0.28
N ASP A 346 0.35 25.93 0.56
CA ASP A 346 -0.70 25.54 -0.39
C ASP A 346 -1.76 26.62 -0.52
#